data_b79e756d3042fbfa0f876335078c2468
#
_entry.id   b79e756d3042fbfa0f876335078c2468
#
_cell.length_a   1.000
_cell.length_b   1.000
_cell.length_c   1.000
_cell.angle_alpha   90.00
_cell.angle_beta   90.00
_cell.angle_gamma   90.00
#
_symmetry.space_group_name_H-M   'P 1'
#
loop_
_entity.id
_entity.type
_entity.pdbx_description
1 polymer ?
#
loop_
_entity_poly.entity_id
_entity_poly.type
_entity_poly.pdbx_seq_one_letter_code
_entity_poly.pdbx_strand_id
1 'polypeptide(L)'
;LDSHANLVILRTLSKSHAAAGLRCGVAVARSDVTELLQKVLAPYPLAQPVVDAALTILSAKSQSVLAAKRREIVTRRDQIAATLAACAEIVEVFPSDANYLLVRVKDAADLCEKCRASGIILRNQSHQPGLKNTVRVSIGSDEDMQAFINVMKGEEVSGRSCQRVETVIRKTNEAAISVRVNLDAAAPVRINTGIGFYDHMLDQIAKHGGFSLEIECDGDLHIDPHHSVEDCAIALGQAIRLALGDKRGIGRYGFLLPMDESQVTVALDFGGRFYCDFKANFPESHVGDLPTDMVPHVFYSLAENMRANLHIAVTGENTHHMVEACFKGFGRALRQAIRRDGDEMPSTKGSL
;
A
#
# COMPACT_ATOMS: atom_id res chain seq x y z
N LEU A 1 -16.85 -28.09 -27.32
CA LEU A 1 -18.27 -27.69 -27.23
C LEU A 1 -19.15 -28.55 -28.18
N ASP A 2 -18.63 -28.98 -29.31
CA ASP A 2 -19.40 -29.71 -30.32
C ASP A 2 -19.90 -31.09 -29.86
N SER A 3 -19.18 -31.73 -28.95
CA SER A 3 -19.53 -33.05 -28.39
C SER A 3 -20.50 -32.96 -27.17
N HIS A 4 -20.74 -31.77 -26.62
CA HIS A 4 -21.55 -31.59 -25.43
C HIS A 4 -22.42 -30.32 -25.54
N ALA A 5 -23.66 -30.51 -25.98
CA ALA A 5 -24.57 -29.41 -26.25
C ALA A 5 -24.93 -28.55 -25.03
N ASN A 6 -24.85 -29.11 -23.82
CA ASN A 6 -25.18 -28.48 -22.57
C ASN A 6 -23.95 -27.97 -21.79
N LEU A 7 -22.78 -27.92 -22.42
CA LEU A 7 -21.55 -27.45 -21.76
C LEU A 7 -21.42 -25.93 -21.85
N VAL A 8 -21.20 -25.28 -20.70
CA VAL A 8 -20.83 -23.87 -20.57
C VAL A 8 -19.50 -23.80 -19.81
N ILE A 9 -18.48 -23.18 -20.42
CA ILE A 9 -17.18 -22.97 -19.81
C ILE A 9 -17.12 -21.53 -19.30
N LEU A 10 -16.94 -21.36 -17.99
CA LEU A 10 -16.76 -20.05 -17.37
C LEU A 10 -15.29 -19.71 -17.21
N ARG A 11 -14.89 -18.51 -17.60
CA ARG A 11 -13.57 -17.95 -17.39
C ARG A 11 -13.66 -16.62 -16.67
N THR A 12 -12.64 -16.24 -15.92
CA THR A 12 -12.61 -14.98 -15.18
C THR A 12 -11.22 -14.36 -15.20
N LEU A 13 -11.17 -13.03 -15.16
CA LEU A 13 -9.92 -12.28 -14.96
C LEU A 13 -9.56 -12.15 -13.47
N SER A 14 -10.41 -12.62 -12.56
CA SER A 14 -10.29 -12.36 -11.11
C SER A 14 -9.05 -12.92 -10.46
N LYS A 15 -8.56 -14.11 -10.89
CA LYS A 15 -7.45 -14.82 -10.22
C LYS A 15 -6.18 -14.78 -11.07
N SER A 16 -6.17 -15.50 -12.19
CA SER A 16 -4.98 -15.64 -13.06
C SER A 16 -4.49 -14.31 -13.67
N HIS A 17 -5.30 -13.27 -13.64
CA HIS A 17 -4.99 -11.93 -14.14
C HIS A 17 -4.95 -10.86 -13.03
N ALA A 18 -5.05 -11.26 -11.76
CA ALA A 18 -5.05 -10.37 -10.58
C ALA A 18 -6.12 -9.23 -10.65
N ALA A 19 -7.23 -9.46 -11.35
CA ALA A 19 -8.23 -8.44 -11.68
C ALA A 19 -9.61 -8.71 -11.04
N ALA A 20 -9.63 -9.18 -9.79
CA ALA A 20 -10.87 -9.50 -9.07
C ALA A 20 -11.81 -8.30 -8.93
N GLY A 21 -11.28 -7.09 -8.79
CA GLY A 21 -12.05 -5.86 -8.68
C GLY A 21 -12.79 -5.46 -9.95
N LEU A 22 -12.35 -5.91 -11.13
CA LEU A 22 -13.02 -5.59 -12.41
C LEU A 22 -14.37 -6.28 -12.60
N ARG A 23 -14.66 -7.33 -11.83
CA ARG A 23 -15.90 -8.11 -11.97
C ARG A 23 -16.17 -8.58 -13.40
N CYS A 24 -15.11 -8.91 -14.15
CA CYS A 24 -15.16 -9.31 -15.54
C CYS A 24 -14.93 -10.83 -15.70
N GLY A 25 -15.83 -11.47 -16.43
CA GLY A 25 -15.76 -12.88 -16.77
C GLY A 25 -16.34 -13.15 -18.16
N VAL A 26 -16.13 -14.37 -18.64
CA VAL A 26 -16.56 -14.82 -19.95
C VAL A 26 -17.21 -16.19 -19.83
N ALA A 27 -18.37 -16.35 -20.47
CA ALA A 27 -19.01 -17.64 -20.70
C ALA A 27 -18.75 -18.06 -22.16
N VAL A 28 -18.24 -19.27 -22.35
CA VAL A 28 -18.03 -19.88 -23.67
C VAL A 28 -18.98 -21.09 -23.79
N ALA A 29 -19.92 -21.01 -24.69
CA ALA A 29 -20.93 -22.03 -24.92
C ALA A 29 -21.30 -22.08 -26.41
N ARG A 30 -22.20 -22.98 -26.80
CA ARG A 30 -22.80 -22.99 -28.12
C ARG A 30 -23.66 -21.72 -28.35
N SER A 31 -23.87 -21.35 -29.60
CA SER A 31 -24.61 -20.13 -29.97
C SER A 31 -26.02 -20.08 -29.40
N ASP A 32 -26.76 -21.18 -29.42
CA ASP A 32 -28.09 -21.30 -28.86
C ASP A 32 -28.14 -20.97 -27.37
N VAL A 33 -27.12 -21.39 -26.60
CA VAL A 33 -26.99 -21.08 -25.17
C VAL A 33 -26.56 -19.62 -24.95
N THR A 34 -25.59 -19.12 -25.73
CA THR A 34 -25.13 -17.73 -25.62
C THR A 34 -26.20 -16.72 -25.99
N GLU A 35 -27.06 -17.00 -26.98
CA GLU A 35 -28.23 -16.19 -27.32
C GLU A 35 -29.25 -16.12 -26.19
N LEU A 36 -29.48 -17.23 -25.47
CA LEU A 36 -30.34 -17.23 -24.28
C LEU A 36 -29.73 -16.39 -23.15
N LEU A 37 -28.43 -16.51 -22.91
CA LEU A 37 -27.73 -15.70 -21.91
C LEU A 37 -27.80 -14.21 -22.25
N GLN A 38 -27.64 -13.83 -23.51
CA GLN A 38 -27.73 -12.43 -23.96
C GLN A 38 -29.13 -11.81 -23.71
N LYS A 39 -30.21 -12.61 -23.80
CA LYS A 39 -31.58 -12.13 -23.54
C LYS A 39 -31.82 -11.73 -22.09
N VAL A 40 -31.06 -12.28 -21.13
CA VAL A 40 -31.21 -12.01 -19.69
C VAL A 40 -30.13 -11.07 -19.13
N LEU A 41 -29.10 -10.75 -19.92
CA LEU A 41 -28.10 -9.77 -19.54
C LEU A 41 -28.69 -8.35 -19.55
N ALA A 42 -28.30 -7.54 -18.56
CA ALA A 42 -28.63 -6.13 -18.58
C ALA A 42 -27.99 -5.42 -19.81
N PRO A 43 -28.65 -4.39 -20.36
CA PRO A 43 -28.01 -3.53 -21.35
C PRO A 43 -26.71 -2.96 -20.79
N TYR A 44 -25.64 -2.94 -21.58
CA TYR A 44 -24.32 -2.44 -21.17
C TYR A 44 -23.77 -3.11 -19.90
N PRO A 45 -23.58 -4.44 -19.89
CA PRO A 45 -23.21 -5.21 -18.68
C PRO A 45 -21.83 -4.87 -18.12
N LEU A 46 -20.97 -4.23 -18.94
CA LEU A 46 -19.63 -3.75 -18.55
C LEU A 46 -19.53 -2.25 -18.77
N ALA A 47 -19.09 -1.52 -17.73
CA ALA A 47 -18.78 -0.10 -17.84
C ALA A 47 -17.50 0.10 -18.67
N GLN A 48 -17.38 1.21 -19.42
CA GLN A 48 -16.23 1.49 -20.28
C GLN A 48 -14.87 1.39 -19.55
N PRO A 49 -14.69 1.93 -18.33
CA PRO A 49 -13.42 1.78 -17.60
C PRO A 49 -13.04 0.32 -17.31
N VAL A 50 -14.03 -0.57 -17.13
CA VAL A 50 -13.79 -2.02 -16.95
C VAL A 50 -13.30 -2.65 -18.24
N VAL A 51 -13.86 -2.25 -19.39
CA VAL A 51 -13.44 -2.71 -20.71
C VAL A 51 -12.00 -2.29 -20.99
N ASP A 52 -11.67 -1.01 -20.77
CA ASP A 52 -10.33 -0.44 -21.01
C ASP A 52 -9.28 -1.14 -20.14
N ALA A 53 -9.58 -1.31 -18.85
CA ALA A 53 -8.70 -2.05 -17.94
C ALA A 53 -8.54 -3.52 -18.34
N ALA A 54 -9.61 -4.20 -18.76
CA ALA A 54 -9.54 -5.58 -19.24
C ALA A 54 -8.68 -5.70 -20.50
N LEU A 55 -8.81 -4.79 -21.46
CA LEU A 55 -7.97 -4.77 -22.67
C LEU A 55 -6.49 -4.55 -22.34
N THR A 56 -6.19 -3.65 -21.41
CA THR A 56 -4.82 -3.41 -20.92
C THR A 56 -4.22 -4.67 -20.29
N ILE A 57 -4.98 -5.37 -19.43
CA ILE A 57 -4.57 -6.62 -18.78
C ILE A 57 -4.37 -7.74 -19.80
N LEU A 58 -5.17 -7.78 -20.85
CA LEU A 58 -5.08 -8.79 -21.91
C LEU A 58 -4.02 -8.47 -22.97
N SER A 59 -3.36 -7.32 -22.91
CA SER A 59 -2.27 -6.98 -23.83
C SER A 59 -1.11 -7.98 -23.76
N ALA A 60 -0.38 -8.17 -24.84
CA ALA A 60 0.73 -9.14 -24.93
C ALA A 60 1.81 -8.86 -23.83
N LYS A 61 2.11 -7.58 -23.57
CA LYS A 61 3.05 -7.17 -22.52
C LYS A 61 2.57 -7.61 -21.12
N SER A 62 1.32 -7.34 -20.77
CA SER A 62 0.75 -7.76 -19.50
C SER A 62 0.68 -9.27 -19.37
N GLN A 63 0.31 -9.97 -20.43
CA GLN A 63 0.22 -11.43 -20.43
C GLN A 63 1.56 -12.12 -20.19
N SER A 64 2.67 -11.59 -20.70
CA SER A 64 4.01 -12.16 -20.45
C SER A 64 4.40 -12.07 -18.97
N VAL A 65 4.17 -10.91 -18.34
CA VAL A 65 4.42 -10.68 -16.90
C VAL A 65 3.55 -11.59 -16.04
N LEU A 66 2.25 -11.65 -16.34
CA LEU A 66 1.30 -12.48 -15.61
C LEU A 66 1.60 -13.98 -15.76
N ALA A 67 2.09 -14.40 -16.92
CA ALA A 67 2.50 -15.79 -17.14
C ALA A 67 3.71 -16.17 -16.25
N ALA A 68 4.68 -15.28 -16.10
CA ALA A 68 5.82 -15.49 -15.19
C ALA A 68 5.35 -15.60 -13.73
N LYS A 69 4.52 -14.68 -13.27
CA LYS A 69 3.95 -14.71 -11.91
C LYS A 69 3.10 -15.96 -11.65
N ARG A 70 2.33 -16.42 -12.63
CA ARG A 70 1.56 -17.67 -12.48
C ARG A 70 2.48 -18.88 -12.31
N ARG A 71 3.56 -18.98 -13.06
CA ARG A 71 4.54 -20.07 -12.91
C ARG A 71 5.18 -20.05 -11.53
N GLU A 72 5.57 -18.88 -11.03
CA GLU A 72 6.12 -18.69 -9.69
C GLU A 72 5.16 -19.20 -8.61
N ILE A 73 3.88 -18.79 -8.67
CA ILE A 73 2.85 -19.23 -7.71
C ILE A 73 2.65 -20.74 -7.76
N VAL A 74 2.62 -21.36 -8.95
CA VAL A 74 2.48 -22.81 -9.10
C VAL A 74 3.67 -23.54 -8.48
N THR A 75 4.90 -23.11 -8.80
CA THR A 75 6.12 -23.71 -8.23
C THR A 75 6.11 -23.61 -6.70
N ARG A 76 5.82 -22.43 -6.16
CA ARG A 76 5.74 -22.21 -4.70
C ARG A 76 4.64 -23.06 -4.07
N ARG A 77 3.46 -23.13 -4.67
CA ARG A 77 2.37 -23.99 -4.21
C ARG A 77 2.81 -25.44 -4.05
N ASP A 78 3.47 -25.99 -5.04
CA ASP A 78 3.88 -27.39 -5.06
C ASP A 78 4.99 -27.65 -4.02
N GLN A 79 5.90 -26.69 -3.82
CA GLN A 79 6.91 -26.74 -2.74
C GLN A 79 6.27 -26.70 -1.35
N ILE A 80 5.31 -25.79 -1.15
CA ILE A 80 4.60 -25.67 0.14
C ILE A 80 3.75 -26.90 0.40
N ALA A 81 3.09 -27.46 -0.61
CA ALA A 81 2.33 -28.72 -0.46
C ALA A 81 3.20 -29.87 0.05
N ALA A 82 4.40 -30.02 -0.52
CA ALA A 82 5.37 -31.03 -0.06
C ALA A 82 5.85 -30.77 1.38
N THR A 83 6.13 -29.51 1.73
CA THR A 83 6.54 -29.13 3.08
C THR A 83 5.44 -29.40 4.10
N LEU A 84 4.20 -29.04 3.79
CA LEU A 84 3.06 -29.26 4.68
C LEU A 84 2.75 -30.74 4.87
N ALA A 85 2.87 -31.56 3.83
CA ALA A 85 2.65 -33.00 3.93
C ALA A 85 3.62 -33.68 4.93
N ALA A 86 4.77 -33.08 5.22
CA ALA A 86 5.72 -33.57 6.23
C ALA A 86 5.44 -33.03 7.65
N CYS A 87 4.48 -32.13 7.85
CA CYS A 87 4.18 -31.57 9.16
C CYS A 87 3.24 -32.47 9.97
N ALA A 88 3.56 -32.70 11.25
CA ALA A 88 2.81 -33.59 12.14
C ALA A 88 1.35 -33.16 12.40
N GLU A 89 1.04 -31.87 12.27
CA GLU A 89 -0.31 -31.33 12.45
C GLU A 89 -1.19 -31.50 11.20
N ILE A 90 -0.61 -31.86 10.05
CA ILE A 90 -1.31 -32.04 8.77
C ILE A 90 -1.78 -33.52 8.67
N VAL A 91 -3.06 -33.66 8.37
CA VAL A 91 -3.68 -35.01 8.13
C VAL A 91 -3.67 -35.30 6.62
N GLU A 92 -3.95 -34.29 5.79
CA GLU A 92 -4.04 -34.43 4.34
C GLU A 92 -3.83 -33.08 3.64
N VAL A 93 -3.09 -33.07 2.55
CA VAL A 93 -3.00 -31.95 1.61
C VAL A 93 -3.72 -32.35 0.33
N PHE A 94 -4.81 -31.67 0.01
CA PHE A 94 -5.60 -31.98 -1.18
C PHE A 94 -4.89 -31.49 -2.45
N PRO A 95 -5.00 -32.20 -3.58
CA PRO A 95 -4.53 -31.72 -4.89
C PRO A 95 -5.14 -30.36 -5.23
N SER A 96 -4.34 -29.50 -5.84
CA SER A 96 -4.80 -28.15 -6.19
C SER A 96 -4.22 -27.66 -7.50
N ASP A 97 -5.08 -27.10 -8.37
CA ASP A 97 -4.74 -26.34 -9.56
C ASP A 97 -4.96 -24.82 -9.36
N ALA A 98 -5.27 -24.41 -8.11
CA ALA A 98 -5.56 -23.04 -7.73
C ALA A 98 -4.33 -22.31 -7.15
N ASN A 99 -4.50 -21.06 -6.78
CA ASN A 99 -3.52 -20.26 -6.04
C ASN A 99 -3.64 -20.43 -4.51
N TYR A 100 -4.16 -21.54 -4.06
CA TYR A 100 -4.28 -21.93 -2.65
C TYR A 100 -4.18 -23.44 -2.50
N LEU A 101 -3.88 -23.88 -1.29
CA LEU A 101 -4.00 -25.28 -0.87
C LEU A 101 -5.21 -25.44 0.04
N LEU A 102 -5.90 -26.56 -0.08
CA LEU A 102 -6.85 -27.05 0.89
C LEU A 102 -6.16 -28.09 1.73
N VAL A 103 -6.18 -27.92 3.06
CA VAL A 103 -5.38 -28.75 3.96
C VAL A 103 -6.26 -29.21 5.11
N ARG A 104 -6.32 -30.53 5.35
CA ARG A 104 -6.96 -31.10 6.55
C ARG A 104 -5.94 -31.18 7.67
N VAL A 105 -6.30 -30.65 8.83
CA VAL A 105 -5.46 -30.55 10.01
C VAL A 105 -6.11 -31.25 11.18
N LYS A 106 -5.38 -31.48 12.27
CA LYS A 106 -5.94 -32.09 13.48
C LYS A 106 -7.02 -31.23 14.10
N ASP A 107 -6.78 -29.94 14.25
CA ASP A 107 -7.72 -28.93 14.75
C ASP A 107 -7.64 -27.63 13.93
N ALA A 108 -8.66 -27.39 13.13
CA ALA A 108 -8.73 -26.21 12.27
C ALA A 108 -9.01 -24.91 13.05
N ALA A 109 -9.69 -24.98 14.19
CA ALA A 109 -10.00 -23.82 15.00
C ALA A 109 -8.75 -23.32 15.74
N ASP A 110 -8.02 -24.23 16.39
CA ASP A 110 -6.76 -23.96 17.07
C ASP A 110 -5.71 -23.39 16.10
N LEU A 111 -5.54 -24.02 14.93
CA LEU A 111 -4.62 -23.53 13.92
C LEU A 111 -4.97 -22.12 13.43
N CYS A 112 -6.26 -21.84 13.16
CA CYS A 112 -6.69 -20.51 12.74
C CYS A 112 -6.42 -19.46 13.83
N GLU A 113 -6.57 -19.81 15.10
CA GLU A 113 -6.30 -18.89 16.22
C GLU A 113 -4.79 -18.63 16.38
N LYS A 114 -3.95 -19.67 16.35
CA LYS A 114 -2.49 -19.54 16.36
C LYS A 114 -1.98 -18.67 15.20
N CYS A 115 -2.51 -18.92 14.00
CA CYS A 115 -2.17 -18.10 12.83
C CYS A 115 -2.62 -16.64 13.01
N ARG A 116 -3.84 -16.41 13.54
CA ARG A 116 -4.36 -15.05 13.79
C ARG A 116 -3.51 -14.30 14.80
N ALA A 117 -3.10 -14.96 15.88
CA ALA A 117 -2.18 -14.38 16.87
C ALA A 117 -0.83 -13.97 16.27
N SER A 118 -0.43 -14.63 15.18
CA SER A 118 0.79 -14.30 14.40
C SER A 118 0.51 -13.41 13.17
N GLY A 119 -0.65 -12.78 13.08
CA GLY A 119 -1.02 -11.90 11.95
C GLY A 119 -1.34 -12.63 10.64
N ILE A 120 -1.55 -13.95 10.67
CA ILE A 120 -1.88 -14.76 9.48
C ILE A 120 -3.35 -15.14 9.51
N ILE A 121 -4.11 -14.77 8.47
CA ILE A 121 -5.53 -15.08 8.39
C ILE A 121 -5.75 -16.26 7.44
N LEU A 122 -6.21 -17.38 8.00
CA LEU A 122 -6.64 -18.55 7.24
C LEU A 122 -8.16 -18.58 7.08
N ARG A 123 -8.64 -19.31 6.09
CA ARG A 123 -10.07 -19.56 5.93
C ARG A 123 -10.41 -20.97 6.41
N ASN A 124 -11.11 -21.06 7.55
CA ASN A 124 -11.66 -22.30 8.04
C ASN A 124 -12.81 -22.76 7.12
N GLN A 125 -12.73 -23.98 6.61
CA GLN A 125 -13.72 -24.59 5.72
C GLN A 125 -14.51 -25.72 6.40
N SER A 126 -14.35 -25.92 7.70
CA SER A 126 -14.96 -27.03 8.45
C SER A 126 -16.49 -27.05 8.40
N HIS A 127 -17.13 -25.93 8.07
CA HIS A 127 -18.58 -25.83 7.92
C HIS A 127 -19.10 -26.42 6.61
N GLN A 128 -18.23 -26.70 5.65
CA GLN A 128 -18.62 -27.28 4.36
C GLN A 128 -18.76 -28.83 4.50
N PRO A 129 -19.74 -29.46 3.82
CA PRO A 129 -19.88 -30.90 3.81
C PRO A 129 -18.59 -31.60 3.37
N GLY A 130 -18.16 -32.63 4.14
CA GLY A 130 -16.93 -33.39 3.84
C GLY A 130 -15.61 -32.71 4.20
N LEU A 131 -15.60 -31.42 4.64
CA LEU A 131 -14.40 -30.62 4.92
C LEU A 131 -14.17 -30.39 6.42
N LYS A 132 -14.56 -31.35 7.29
CA LYS A 132 -14.28 -31.24 8.71
C LYS A 132 -12.76 -31.07 8.96
N ASN A 133 -12.40 -30.12 9.84
CA ASN A 133 -11.03 -29.78 10.19
C ASN A 133 -10.17 -29.40 8.96
N THR A 134 -10.75 -28.68 8.00
CA THR A 134 -10.05 -28.28 6.78
C THR A 134 -9.91 -26.78 6.75
N VAL A 135 -8.72 -26.30 6.40
CA VAL A 135 -8.39 -24.89 6.20
C VAL A 135 -7.93 -24.63 4.77
N ARG A 136 -8.22 -23.44 4.25
CA ARG A 136 -7.70 -22.97 2.98
C ARG A 136 -6.55 -22.00 3.22
N VAL A 137 -5.39 -22.33 2.64
CA VAL A 137 -4.14 -21.56 2.71
C VAL A 137 -3.88 -20.96 1.35
N SER A 138 -3.96 -19.65 1.22
CA SER A 138 -3.60 -18.94 -0.02
C SER A 138 -2.08 -18.90 -0.17
N ILE A 139 -1.57 -19.07 -1.39
CA ILE A 139 -0.15 -18.97 -1.67
C ILE A 139 0.24 -17.50 -1.75
N GLY A 140 1.03 -17.04 -0.80
CA GLY A 140 1.57 -15.69 -0.69
C GLY A 140 3.02 -15.59 -1.17
N SER A 141 3.76 -14.60 -0.65
CA SER A 141 5.22 -14.46 -0.84
C SER A 141 5.98 -15.59 -0.14
N ASP A 142 7.29 -15.67 -0.34
CA ASP A 142 8.13 -16.66 0.36
C ASP A 142 8.15 -16.38 1.86
N GLU A 143 8.15 -15.09 2.26
CA GLU A 143 8.04 -14.68 3.66
C GLU A 143 6.69 -15.07 4.26
N ASP A 144 5.58 -14.92 3.50
CA ASP A 144 4.24 -15.33 3.94
C ASP A 144 4.18 -16.82 4.23
N MET A 145 4.71 -17.61 3.32
CA MET A 145 4.70 -19.05 3.45
C MET A 145 5.64 -19.52 4.56
N GLN A 146 6.82 -18.89 4.70
CA GLN A 146 7.73 -19.24 5.79
C GLN A 146 7.13 -18.92 7.17
N ALA A 147 6.49 -17.73 7.31
CA ALA A 147 5.80 -17.40 8.56
C ALA A 147 4.70 -18.41 8.90
N PHE A 148 3.91 -18.84 7.92
CA PHE A 148 2.91 -19.89 8.12
C PHE A 148 3.53 -21.23 8.56
N ILE A 149 4.63 -21.64 7.91
CA ILE A 149 5.36 -22.88 8.28
C ILE A 149 5.91 -22.78 9.71
N ASN A 150 6.44 -21.63 10.13
CA ASN A 150 6.95 -21.41 11.47
C ASN A 150 5.83 -21.57 12.52
N VAL A 151 4.64 -21.01 12.29
CA VAL A 151 3.46 -21.24 13.15
C VAL A 151 3.13 -22.72 13.22
N MET A 152 3.15 -23.44 12.09
CA MET A 152 2.88 -24.88 12.04
C MET A 152 3.87 -25.70 12.85
N LYS A 153 5.13 -25.24 12.96
CA LYS A 153 6.18 -25.89 13.75
C LYS A 153 6.16 -25.50 15.23
N GLY A 154 5.31 -24.54 15.63
CA GLY A 154 5.31 -23.96 16.97
C GLY A 154 6.52 -23.07 17.25
N GLU A 155 7.18 -22.59 16.19
CA GLU A 155 8.25 -21.61 16.27
C GLU A 155 7.64 -20.23 16.45
N GLU A 156 8.28 -19.37 17.28
CA GLU A 156 7.86 -17.96 17.36
C GLU A 156 8.01 -17.32 15.99
N VAL A 157 6.90 -16.92 15.42
CA VAL A 157 6.92 -15.95 14.35
C VAL A 157 7.19 -14.62 15.05
N SER A 158 8.47 -14.20 15.06
CA SER A 158 8.81 -12.82 15.44
C SER A 158 7.83 -11.94 14.70
N GLY A 159 7.04 -11.17 15.48
CA GLY A 159 5.86 -10.48 14.97
C GLY A 159 6.15 -9.88 13.61
N ARG A 160 5.35 -10.19 12.63
CA ARG A 160 5.49 -9.61 11.29
C ARG A 160 5.45 -8.12 11.48
N SER A 161 6.63 -7.53 11.59
CA SER A 161 6.79 -6.14 11.21
C SER A 161 6.46 -6.14 9.73
N CYS A 162 5.18 -5.93 9.42
CA CYS A 162 4.81 -5.51 8.08
C CYS A 162 5.66 -4.27 7.86
N GLN A 163 6.83 -4.42 7.22
CA GLN A 163 7.68 -3.28 6.96
C GLN A 163 6.83 -2.30 6.21
N ARG A 164 6.64 -1.13 6.79
CA ARG A 164 5.84 -0.06 6.20
C ARG A 164 6.67 0.61 5.13
N VAL A 165 6.90 -0.14 4.03
CA VAL A 165 7.72 0.24 2.89
C VAL A 165 6.84 0.37 1.67
N GLU A 166 6.90 1.51 1.02
CA GLU A 166 6.18 1.74 -0.23
C GLU A 166 7.00 2.54 -1.22
N THR A 167 6.72 2.31 -2.49
CA THR A 167 7.32 3.07 -3.59
C THR A 167 6.21 3.60 -4.48
N VAL A 168 6.20 4.90 -4.68
CA VAL A 168 5.30 5.59 -5.62
C VAL A 168 6.11 6.10 -6.79
N ILE A 169 5.67 5.76 -8.00
CA ILE A 169 6.20 6.30 -9.25
C ILE A 169 5.11 7.16 -9.87
N ARG A 170 5.41 8.43 -10.07
CA ARG A 170 4.54 9.41 -10.71
C ARG A 170 5.21 9.95 -11.96
N LYS A 171 4.50 9.89 -13.09
CA LYS A 171 4.98 10.42 -14.35
C LYS A 171 3.90 11.27 -14.99
N THR A 172 4.22 12.52 -15.19
CA THR A 172 3.43 13.50 -15.95
C THR A 172 4.18 13.91 -17.23
N ASN A 173 3.71 14.90 -17.93
CA ASN A 173 4.46 15.51 -19.04
C ASN A 173 5.55 16.49 -18.52
N GLU A 174 5.47 16.88 -17.26
CA GLU A 174 6.26 17.92 -16.61
C GLU A 174 7.35 17.33 -15.70
N ALA A 175 7.08 16.16 -15.09
CA ALA A 175 8.02 15.51 -14.18
C ALA A 175 7.92 13.98 -14.21
N ALA A 176 9.06 13.33 -13.94
CA ALA A 176 9.15 11.89 -13.66
C ALA A 176 9.74 11.70 -12.26
N ILE A 177 8.94 11.13 -11.34
CA ILE A 177 9.26 11.09 -9.92
C ILE A 177 9.16 9.67 -9.39
N SER A 178 10.14 9.29 -8.58
CA SER A 178 10.11 8.07 -7.79
C SER A 178 10.33 8.42 -6.32
N VAL A 179 9.39 8.03 -5.46
CA VAL A 179 9.50 8.20 -4.00
C VAL A 179 9.38 6.85 -3.33
N ARG A 180 10.37 6.50 -2.53
CA ARG A 180 10.34 5.31 -1.67
C ARG A 180 10.47 5.71 -0.20
N VAL A 181 9.57 5.19 0.63
CA VAL A 181 9.61 5.35 2.08
C VAL A 181 9.74 4.01 2.78
N ASN A 182 10.43 4.00 3.92
CA ASN A 182 10.37 2.91 4.90
C ASN A 182 10.18 3.54 6.28
N LEU A 183 8.96 3.43 6.82
CA LEU A 183 8.58 4.08 8.08
C LEU A 183 9.15 3.36 9.32
N ASP A 184 9.80 2.21 9.14
CA ASP A 184 10.37 1.38 10.21
C ASP A 184 11.91 1.39 10.23
N ALA A 185 12.56 2.12 9.31
CA ALA A 185 14.01 2.26 9.26
C ALA A 185 14.41 3.72 9.05
N ALA A 186 15.44 4.20 9.74
CA ALA A 186 15.91 5.59 9.65
C ALA A 186 16.84 5.87 8.46
N ALA A 187 17.22 4.86 7.69
CA ALA A 187 18.12 4.96 6.54
C ALA A 187 17.74 3.91 5.46
N PRO A 188 18.11 4.14 4.18
CA PRO A 188 18.85 5.31 3.68
C PRO A 188 17.99 6.58 3.57
N VAL A 189 18.64 7.76 3.49
CA VAL A 189 18.03 9.02 3.06
C VAL A 189 18.80 9.51 1.85
N ARG A 190 18.13 9.58 0.70
CA ARG A 190 18.70 10.01 -0.58
C ARG A 190 17.67 10.84 -1.32
N ILE A 191 17.95 12.09 -1.56
CA ILE A 191 16.98 13.03 -2.12
C ILE A 191 17.69 13.82 -3.22
N ASN A 192 17.07 13.84 -4.38
CA ASN A 192 17.52 14.56 -5.55
C ASN A 192 16.32 15.08 -6.33
N THR A 193 15.90 16.31 -6.04
CA THR A 193 14.80 16.98 -6.76
C THR A 193 15.33 17.97 -7.80
N GLY A 194 16.64 18.24 -7.78
CA GLY A 194 17.28 19.30 -8.55
C GLY A 194 17.12 20.70 -7.93
N ILE A 195 16.46 20.82 -6.76
CA ILE A 195 16.25 22.07 -6.02
C ILE A 195 16.94 21.92 -4.67
N GLY A 196 18.14 22.47 -4.51
CA GLY A 196 19.05 22.16 -3.40
C GLY A 196 18.48 22.46 -2.02
N PHE A 197 17.77 23.60 -1.89
CA PHE A 197 17.13 23.92 -0.62
C PHE A 197 15.93 23.03 -0.32
N TYR A 198 15.18 22.62 -1.33
CA TYR A 198 14.08 21.66 -1.15
C TYR A 198 14.57 20.27 -0.77
N ASP A 199 15.67 19.81 -1.36
CA ASP A 199 16.33 18.55 -0.98
C ASP A 199 16.70 18.58 0.50
N HIS A 200 17.28 19.69 0.98
CA HIS A 200 17.60 19.88 2.39
C HIS A 200 16.34 19.86 3.28
N MET A 201 15.24 20.45 2.84
CA MET A 201 13.97 20.44 3.59
C MET A 201 13.35 19.04 3.69
N LEU A 202 13.38 18.27 2.62
CA LEU A 202 12.91 16.87 2.62
C LEU A 202 13.79 15.98 3.50
N ASP A 203 15.13 16.22 3.51
CA ASP A 203 16.05 15.56 4.45
C ASP A 203 15.70 15.86 5.91
N GLN A 204 15.27 17.09 6.24
CA GLN A 204 14.78 17.42 7.59
C GLN A 204 13.54 16.60 7.96
N ILE A 205 12.57 16.42 7.03
CA ILE A 205 11.41 15.56 7.26
C ILE A 205 11.85 14.14 7.60
N ALA A 206 12.71 13.54 6.78
CA ALA A 206 13.16 12.17 6.95
C ALA A 206 13.94 11.97 8.27
N LYS A 207 14.94 12.82 8.53
CA LYS A 207 15.77 12.78 9.74
C LYS A 207 14.94 12.96 11.02
N HIS A 208 14.14 14.00 11.09
CA HIS A 208 13.34 14.30 12.27
C HIS A 208 12.14 13.34 12.40
N GLY A 209 11.60 12.86 11.26
CA GLY A 209 10.60 11.81 11.18
C GLY A 209 11.13 10.44 11.60
N GLY A 210 12.45 10.22 11.47
CA GLY A 210 13.11 8.96 11.81
C GLY A 210 12.75 7.82 10.86
N PHE A 211 12.51 8.11 9.59
CA PHE A 211 12.21 7.13 8.56
C PHE A 211 13.12 7.27 7.34
N SER A 212 13.26 6.19 6.57
CA SER A 212 14.02 6.16 5.32
C SER A 212 13.22 6.82 4.19
N LEU A 213 13.90 7.67 3.42
CA LEU A 213 13.31 8.39 2.30
C LEU A 213 14.28 8.43 1.13
N GLU A 214 13.83 7.92 -0.01
CA GLU A 214 14.56 8.02 -1.28
C GLU A 214 13.65 8.74 -2.28
N ILE A 215 14.13 9.86 -2.86
CA ILE A 215 13.42 10.66 -3.86
C ILE A 215 14.34 10.94 -5.04
N GLU A 216 13.88 10.61 -6.23
CA GLU A 216 14.46 11.01 -7.51
C GLU A 216 13.38 11.74 -8.32
N CYS A 217 13.71 12.94 -8.77
CA CYS A 217 12.83 13.76 -9.60
C CYS A 217 13.60 14.29 -10.82
N ASP A 218 13.06 14.02 -12.00
CA ASP A 218 13.49 14.64 -13.27
C ASP A 218 12.32 15.51 -13.74
N GLY A 219 12.37 16.80 -13.44
CA GLY A 219 11.32 17.79 -13.70
C GLY A 219 11.78 18.92 -14.60
N ASP A 220 10.81 19.71 -15.06
CA ASP A 220 10.99 20.81 -16.00
C ASP A 220 11.49 22.12 -15.33
N LEU A 221 12.53 22.02 -14.49
CA LEU A 221 13.13 23.12 -13.73
C LEU A 221 13.56 24.32 -14.60
N HIS A 222 13.69 24.13 -15.92
CA HIS A 222 13.95 25.21 -16.87
C HIS A 222 12.75 26.15 -17.04
N ILE A 223 11.55 25.74 -16.62
CA ILE A 223 10.33 26.58 -16.57
C ILE A 223 10.28 27.26 -15.19
N ASP A 224 10.05 26.50 -14.13
CA ASP A 224 10.15 26.92 -12.74
C ASP A 224 10.17 25.70 -11.78
N PRO A 225 10.38 25.86 -10.46
CA PRO A 225 10.39 24.75 -9.52
C PRO A 225 8.99 24.22 -9.15
N HIS A 226 7.89 24.86 -9.54
CA HIS A 226 6.53 24.59 -9.05
C HIS A 226 6.13 23.12 -9.23
N HIS A 227 6.17 22.62 -10.48
CA HIS A 227 5.75 21.27 -10.81
C HIS A 227 6.56 20.20 -10.05
N SER A 228 7.89 20.38 -9.98
CA SER A 228 8.77 19.45 -9.26
C SER A 228 8.48 19.44 -7.76
N VAL A 229 8.28 20.59 -7.14
CA VAL A 229 8.00 20.72 -5.70
C VAL A 229 6.65 20.11 -5.35
N GLU A 230 5.59 20.46 -6.08
CA GLU A 230 4.23 19.97 -5.85
C GLU A 230 4.14 18.45 -6.08
N ASP A 231 4.62 17.97 -7.22
CA ASP A 231 4.54 16.54 -7.59
C ASP A 231 5.37 15.65 -6.66
N CYS A 232 6.53 16.11 -6.16
CA CYS A 232 7.29 15.40 -5.12
C CYS A 232 6.49 15.32 -3.81
N ALA A 233 5.82 16.40 -3.38
CA ALA A 233 4.99 16.41 -2.19
C ALA A 233 3.78 15.47 -2.32
N ILE A 234 3.12 15.46 -3.47
CA ILE A 234 2.03 14.53 -3.79
C ILE A 234 2.52 13.08 -3.68
N ALA A 235 3.62 12.75 -4.35
CA ALA A 235 4.17 11.38 -4.36
C ALA A 235 4.61 10.92 -2.96
N LEU A 236 5.23 11.81 -2.16
CA LEU A 236 5.62 11.52 -0.78
C LEU A 236 4.39 11.30 0.11
N GLY A 237 3.37 12.14 0.01
CA GLY A 237 2.11 11.97 0.75
C GLY A 237 1.43 10.64 0.44
N GLN A 238 1.39 10.25 -0.84
CA GLN A 238 0.86 8.96 -1.28
C GLN A 238 1.67 7.78 -0.74
N ALA A 239 3.02 7.85 -0.79
CA ALA A 239 3.90 6.80 -0.29
C ALA A 239 3.72 6.58 1.22
N ILE A 240 3.66 7.65 2.02
CA ILE A 240 3.39 7.59 3.46
C ILE A 240 2.02 6.96 3.72
N ARG A 241 0.97 7.41 3.03
CA ARG A 241 -0.38 6.88 3.17
C ARG A 241 -0.46 5.38 2.88
N LEU A 242 0.17 4.92 1.80
CA LEU A 242 0.19 3.52 1.42
C LEU A 242 0.99 2.68 2.43
N ALA A 243 2.15 3.18 2.88
CA ALA A 243 2.98 2.53 3.88
C ALA A 243 2.29 2.41 5.26
N LEU A 244 1.42 3.34 5.63
CA LEU A 244 0.61 3.27 6.86
C LEU A 244 -0.48 2.19 6.80
N GLY A 245 -0.88 1.75 5.63
CA GLY A 245 -1.89 0.71 5.43
C GLY A 245 -3.22 1.01 6.13
N ASP A 246 -3.69 0.09 6.95
CA ASP A 246 -4.94 0.20 7.72
C ASP A 246 -4.82 1.06 8.98
N LYS A 247 -3.61 1.57 9.25
CA LYS A 247 -3.30 2.46 10.39
C LYS A 247 -3.49 1.85 11.78
N ARG A 248 -3.52 0.51 11.90
CA ARG A 248 -3.58 -0.16 13.21
C ARG A 248 -2.31 0.07 14.00
N GLY A 249 -2.47 0.32 15.30
CA GLY A 249 -1.37 0.47 16.24
C GLY A 249 -0.55 1.75 16.06
N ILE A 250 -0.90 2.70 15.17
CA ILE A 250 -0.18 3.97 15.05
C ILE A 250 -0.57 4.93 16.16
N GLY A 251 0.33 5.87 16.51
CA GLY A 251 0.07 6.94 17.46
C GLY A 251 -1.01 7.92 16.98
N ARG A 252 -1.26 7.99 15.69
CA ARG A 252 -2.24 8.83 14.98
C ARG A 252 -1.96 10.33 15.08
N TYR A 253 -1.60 10.85 16.26
CA TYR A 253 -1.42 12.28 16.53
C TYR A 253 0.04 12.66 16.74
N GLY A 254 0.41 13.91 16.42
CA GLY A 254 1.75 14.43 16.68
C GLY A 254 1.80 15.96 16.78
N PHE A 255 2.77 16.47 17.54
CA PHE A 255 2.87 17.89 17.94
C PHE A 255 4.31 18.44 18.06
N LEU A 256 4.53 19.67 17.74
CA LEU A 256 5.32 20.87 18.10
C LEU A 256 6.86 20.90 18.17
N LEU A 257 7.49 22.09 17.71
CA LEU A 257 8.90 22.40 17.92
C LEU A 257 9.30 23.90 17.80
N PRO A 258 10.23 24.45 18.65
CA PRO A 258 10.95 25.70 18.43
C PRO A 258 12.24 25.51 17.61
N MET A 259 12.72 26.57 16.95
CA MET A 259 14.02 26.67 16.29
C MET A 259 14.59 28.10 16.41
N ASP A 260 15.57 28.31 17.27
CA ASP A 260 16.17 29.59 17.61
C ASP A 260 15.11 30.65 17.94
N GLU A 261 15.07 31.78 17.19
CA GLU A 261 14.04 32.81 17.32
C GLU A 261 12.71 32.43 16.66
N SER A 262 12.68 31.35 15.89
CA SER A 262 11.49 30.88 15.20
C SER A 262 10.78 29.79 16.00
N GLN A 263 9.47 29.88 16.03
CA GLN A 263 8.62 28.89 16.68
C GLN A 263 7.57 28.37 15.70
N VAL A 264 7.49 27.04 15.59
CA VAL A 264 6.42 26.38 14.83
C VAL A 264 5.51 25.60 15.77
N THR A 265 4.22 25.68 15.53
CA THR A 265 3.22 24.76 16.06
C THR A 265 2.76 23.85 14.94
N VAL A 266 2.92 22.54 15.11
CA VAL A 266 2.41 21.54 14.18
C VAL A 266 1.44 20.63 14.91
N ALA A 267 0.26 20.40 14.33
CA ALA A 267 -0.69 19.39 14.79
C ALA A 267 -1.11 18.51 13.61
N LEU A 268 -0.94 17.21 13.76
CA LEU A 268 -1.20 16.20 12.72
C LEU A 268 -2.16 15.14 13.26
N ASP A 269 -3.19 14.79 12.46
CA ASP A 269 -4.11 13.66 12.71
C ASP A 269 -4.34 12.83 11.45
N PHE A 270 -3.98 11.57 11.48
CA PHE A 270 -4.27 10.59 10.42
C PHE A 270 -5.72 10.08 10.43
N GLY A 271 -6.68 10.97 10.68
CA GLY A 271 -8.11 10.66 10.76
C GLY A 271 -8.79 10.26 9.45
N GLY A 272 -8.06 10.10 8.35
CA GLY A 272 -8.57 9.66 7.05
C GLY A 272 -9.29 10.73 6.21
N ARG A 273 -9.48 11.93 6.76
CA ARG A 273 -10.06 13.10 6.06
C ARG A 273 -9.01 14.18 5.90
N PHE A 274 -9.01 14.81 4.74
CA PHE A 274 -8.10 15.91 4.45
C PHE A 274 -8.57 17.22 5.09
N TYR A 275 -7.63 17.94 5.68
CA TYR A 275 -7.72 19.34 6.04
C TYR A 275 -6.31 19.91 6.20
N CYS A 276 -6.05 21.12 5.68
CA CYS A 276 -4.77 21.80 5.87
C CYS A 276 -5.02 23.27 6.24
N ASP A 277 -4.44 23.70 7.36
CA ASP A 277 -4.41 25.11 7.79
C ASP A 277 -2.94 25.50 8.00
N PHE A 278 -2.41 26.35 7.10
CA PHE A 278 -1.02 26.79 7.13
C PHE A 278 -0.98 28.32 7.36
N LYS A 279 -0.32 28.74 8.43
CA LYS A 279 -0.19 30.13 8.84
C LYS A 279 1.27 30.51 8.95
N ALA A 280 1.72 31.35 8.05
CA ALA A 280 3.06 31.94 8.02
C ALA A 280 3.01 33.31 7.37
N ASN A 281 3.95 34.16 7.75
CA ASN A 281 4.26 35.38 7.03
C ASN A 281 5.78 35.42 6.82
N PHE A 282 6.22 34.93 5.66
CA PHE A 282 7.63 34.89 5.33
C PHE A 282 8.12 36.26 4.89
N PRO A 283 9.16 36.84 5.55
CA PRO A 283 9.70 38.16 5.18
C PRO A 283 10.29 38.21 3.76
N GLU A 284 10.88 37.09 3.30
CA GLU A 284 11.56 37.00 2.00
C GLU A 284 10.77 36.08 1.05
N SER A 285 10.83 36.38 -0.25
CA SER A 285 10.14 35.60 -1.29
C SER A 285 10.83 34.30 -1.66
N HIS A 286 12.10 34.14 -1.28
CA HIS A 286 12.89 32.92 -1.57
C HIS A 286 13.80 32.57 -0.40
N VAL A 287 14.10 31.29 -0.25
CA VAL A 287 15.20 30.78 0.56
C VAL A 287 16.01 29.81 -0.32
N GLY A 288 17.25 30.20 -0.62
CA GLY A 288 18.02 29.49 -1.65
C GLY A 288 17.29 29.56 -3.00
N ASP A 289 17.09 28.41 -3.58
CA ASP A 289 16.40 28.19 -4.86
C ASP A 289 14.89 27.84 -4.69
N LEU A 290 14.36 27.86 -3.46
CA LEU A 290 12.96 27.57 -3.16
C LEU A 290 12.16 28.87 -2.95
N PRO A 291 11.11 29.14 -3.77
CA PRO A 291 10.14 30.20 -3.50
C PRO A 291 9.35 29.92 -2.22
N THR A 292 9.17 30.93 -1.37
CA THR A 292 8.50 30.73 -0.05
C THR A 292 6.99 30.53 -0.16
N ASP A 293 6.37 30.96 -1.24
CA ASP A 293 4.95 30.67 -1.54
C ASP A 293 4.71 29.19 -1.86
N MET A 294 5.75 28.44 -2.26
CA MET A 294 5.67 26.99 -2.45
C MET A 294 5.61 26.22 -1.12
N VAL A 295 6.06 26.78 -0.03
CA VAL A 295 6.06 26.08 1.29
C VAL A 295 4.64 25.68 1.72
N PRO A 296 3.63 26.56 1.71
CA PRO A 296 2.25 26.15 1.97
C PRO A 296 1.75 25.06 1.01
N HIS A 297 2.11 25.14 -0.28
CA HIS A 297 1.73 24.14 -1.29
C HIS A 297 2.29 22.77 -0.98
N VAL A 298 3.54 22.68 -0.54
CA VAL A 298 4.14 21.40 -0.09
C VAL A 298 3.30 20.75 1.00
N PHE A 299 2.97 21.49 2.06
CA PHE A 299 2.22 20.94 3.19
C PHE A 299 0.76 20.65 2.85
N TYR A 300 0.16 21.43 1.97
CA TYR A 300 -1.18 21.17 1.46
C TYR A 300 -1.20 19.85 0.67
N SER A 301 -0.31 19.70 -0.31
CA SER A 301 -0.21 18.49 -1.15
C SER A 301 0.14 17.24 -0.32
N LEU A 302 1.04 17.37 0.66
CA LEU A 302 1.34 16.29 1.60
C LEU A 302 0.10 15.87 2.39
N ALA A 303 -0.59 16.82 3.04
CA ALA A 303 -1.75 16.54 3.87
C ALA A 303 -2.90 15.91 3.09
N GLU A 304 -3.17 16.42 1.88
CA GLU A 304 -4.20 15.88 0.99
C GLU A 304 -3.91 14.43 0.61
N ASN A 305 -2.70 14.14 0.19
CA ASN A 305 -2.33 12.81 -0.29
C ASN A 305 -2.10 11.80 0.84
N MET A 306 -1.73 12.25 2.03
CA MET A 306 -1.75 11.44 3.26
C MET A 306 -3.17 11.21 3.79
N ARG A 307 -4.17 11.96 3.33
CA ARG A 307 -5.52 12.04 3.92
C ARG A 307 -5.46 12.33 5.42
N ALA A 308 -4.75 13.39 5.76
CA ALA A 308 -4.52 13.82 7.13
C ALA A 308 -5.06 15.22 7.37
N ASN A 309 -5.36 15.53 8.63
CA ASN A 309 -5.57 16.89 9.07
C ASN A 309 -4.23 17.44 9.52
N LEU A 310 -3.82 18.58 8.97
CA LEU A 310 -2.56 19.24 9.27
C LEU A 310 -2.78 20.72 9.58
N HIS A 311 -2.32 21.14 10.74
CA HIS A 311 -2.28 22.55 11.14
C HIS A 311 -0.83 22.93 11.38
N ILE A 312 -0.35 23.98 10.71
CA ILE A 312 0.97 24.56 10.89
C ILE A 312 0.83 26.04 11.12
N ALA A 313 1.44 26.55 12.16
CA ALA A 313 1.59 27.97 12.41
C ALA A 313 3.04 28.26 12.79
N VAL A 314 3.69 29.18 12.07
CA VAL A 314 5.08 29.57 12.32
C VAL A 314 5.19 31.07 12.52
N THR A 315 6.02 31.48 13.47
CA THR A 315 6.45 32.84 13.74
C THR A 315 7.95 32.90 13.86
N GLY A 316 8.58 33.99 13.43
CA GLY A 316 10.03 34.19 13.47
C GLY A 316 10.42 35.43 12.70
N GLU A 317 11.72 35.71 12.67
CA GLU A 317 12.30 36.87 11.98
C GLU A 317 13.11 36.47 10.75
N ASN A 318 13.73 35.28 10.77
CA ASN A 318 14.55 34.75 9.68
C ASN A 318 13.76 33.74 8.85
N THR A 319 13.56 34.06 7.57
CA THR A 319 12.77 33.20 6.64
C THR A 319 13.32 31.78 6.53
N HIS A 320 14.65 31.61 6.49
CA HIS A 320 15.28 30.27 6.46
C HIS A 320 14.90 29.47 7.71
N HIS A 321 15.06 30.03 8.90
CA HIS A 321 14.71 29.38 10.16
C HIS A 321 13.22 29.05 10.24
N MET A 322 12.36 29.95 9.78
CA MET A 322 10.91 29.72 9.76
C MET A 322 10.53 28.55 8.85
N VAL A 323 11.09 28.50 7.63
CA VAL A 323 10.84 27.40 6.70
C VAL A 323 11.38 26.07 7.26
N GLU A 324 12.62 26.08 7.70
CA GLU A 324 13.26 24.87 8.28
C GLU A 324 12.51 24.38 9.53
N ALA A 325 12.01 25.29 10.39
CA ALA A 325 11.19 24.94 11.54
C ALA A 325 9.90 24.21 11.12
N CYS A 326 9.23 24.64 10.02
CA CYS A 326 8.05 23.95 9.50
C CYS A 326 8.36 22.50 9.13
N PHE A 327 9.42 22.25 8.38
CA PHE A 327 9.79 20.90 7.93
C PHE A 327 10.29 20.02 9.08
N LYS A 328 11.11 20.54 10.00
CA LYS A 328 11.53 19.82 11.21
C LYS A 328 10.34 19.51 12.13
N GLY A 329 9.48 20.50 12.38
CA GLY A 329 8.28 20.36 13.19
C GLY A 329 7.33 19.31 12.63
N PHE A 330 7.09 19.35 11.31
CA PHE A 330 6.31 18.33 10.63
C PHE A 330 6.94 16.93 10.77
N GLY A 331 8.26 16.79 10.53
CA GLY A 331 8.97 15.53 10.71
C GLY A 331 8.82 14.96 12.12
N ARG A 332 8.94 15.79 13.17
CA ARG A 332 8.76 15.38 14.57
C ARG A 332 7.33 14.99 14.89
N ALA A 333 6.34 15.73 14.39
CA ALA A 333 4.92 15.40 14.53
C ALA A 333 4.61 14.08 13.81
N LEU A 334 5.13 13.91 12.59
CA LEU A 334 5.00 12.69 11.82
C LEU A 334 5.58 11.48 12.55
N ARG A 335 6.78 11.60 13.15
CA ARG A 335 7.41 10.54 13.94
C ARG A 335 6.53 10.04 15.08
N GLN A 336 5.85 10.96 15.78
CA GLN A 336 4.93 10.59 16.86
C GLN A 336 3.70 9.87 16.30
N ALA A 337 3.13 10.42 15.22
CA ALA A 337 1.90 9.93 14.62
C ALA A 337 2.03 8.55 13.98
N ILE A 338 3.18 8.25 13.36
CA ILE A 338 3.45 6.97 12.67
C ILE A 338 4.01 5.88 13.60
N ARG A 339 4.41 6.24 14.82
CA ARG A 339 4.93 5.25 15.79
C ARG A 339 3.89 4.19 16.04
N ARG A 340 4.29 2.93 15.93
CA ARG A 340 3.45 1.78 16.29
C ARG A 340 3.54 1.49 17.79
N ASP A 341 2.37 1.39 18.43
CA ASP A 341 2.26 1.07 19.86
C ASP A 341 1.02 0.16 20.03
N GLY A 342 1.22 -1.14 19.81
CA GLY A 342 0.15 -2.14 19.81
C GLY A 342 -0.48 -2.38 18.44
N ASP A 343 -1.64 -3.05 18.45
CA ASP A 343 -2.39 -3.47 17.24
C ASP A 343 -3.84 -2.93 17.21
N GLU A 344 -4.20 -2.08 18.17
CA GLU A 344 -5.55 -1.55 18.26
C GLU A 344 -5.80 -0.47 17.18
N MET A 345 -7.04 -0.39 16.73
CA MET A 345 -7.47 0.69 15.86
C MET A 345 -7.61 1.97 16.69
N PRO A 346 -6.81 3.04 16.45
CA PRO A 346 -6.87 4.27 17.23
C PRO A 346 -8.09 5.13 16.87
N SER A 347 -9.28 4.50 16.85
CA SER A 347 -10.56 5.13 16.51
C SER A 347 -11.72 4.42 17.19
N THR A 348 -12.57 5.16 17.87
CA THR A 348 -13.82 4.64 18.46
C THR A 348 -14.83 4.18 17.40
N LYS A 349 -14.63 4.57 16.13
CA LYS A 349 -15.46 4.15 14.98
C LYS A 349 -15.01 2.83 14.38
N GLY A 350 -13.88 2.26 14.82
CA GLY A 350 -13.32 1.02 14.27
C GLY A 350 -12.69 1.15 12.89
N SER A 351 -12.58 2.37 12.34
CA SER A 351 -11.92 2.70 11.06
C SER A 351 -11.36 4.12 11.08
N LEU A 352 -10.37 4.38 10.20
CA LEU A 352 -9.76 5.69 9.92
C LEU A 352 -9.74 5.97 8.43
#